data_7a76b1ec5b05cf8ba5028d34a09f0537
#
_entry.id   7a76b1ec5b05cf8ba5028d34a09f0537
#
_cell.length_a   1.000
_cell.length_b   1.000
_cell.length_c   1.000
_cell.angle_alpha   90.00
_cell.angle_beta   90.00
_cell.angle_gamma   90.00
#
_symmetry.space_group_name_H-M   'P 1'
#
loop_
_entity.id
_entity.type
_entity.pdbx_description
1 polymer ?
#
loop_
_entity_poly.entity_id
_entity_poly.type
_entity_poly.pdbx_seq_one_letter_code
_entity_poly.pdbx_strand_id
1 'polypeptide(L)'
;MYPNALRVVDPVMADHGKVYPTYTPELCSAMAELACGADILTPNLTEAAIILGEPIGEDWGGTDISDEEAPRLVDALVAKGAKPVVPKGIQRAGESCIRNFVGGKDCETFEAHNEYLPYMLHGTGDLYASCLMAAVMAGRSLQEAVAFAGDFVHDAMLVSAEQPDFKDRGVSFGPLLGKVCELL
;
A
#
# COMPACT_ATOMS: atom_id res chain seq x y z
N MET A 1 -23.22 -14.72 0.80
CA MET A 1 -22.04 -14.08 1.44
C MET A 1 -21.06 -15.19 1.80
N TYR A 2 -19.78 -15.03 1.56
CA TYR A 2 -18.75 -16.03 1.86
C TYR A 2 -18.09 -15.67 3.20
N PRO A 3 -18.52 -16.25 4.32
CA PRO A 3 -18.11 -15.80 5.67
C PRO A 3 -16.62 -16.06 5.98
N ASN A 4 -15.98 -16.93 5.21
CA ASN A 4 -14.57 -17.30 5.37
C ASN A 4 -13.65 -16.73 4.27
N ALA A 5 -14.16 -15.81 3.43
CA ALA A 5 -13.35 -15.18 2.41
C ALA A 5 -12.41 -14.15 3.05
N LEU A 6 -11.13 -14.19 2.67
CA LEU A 6 -10.14 -13.19 3.04
C LEU A 6 -10.49 -11.86 2.35
N ARG A 7 -10.56 -10.78 3.13
CA ARG A 7 -10.82 -9.42 2.65
C ARG A 7 -9.55 -8.60 2.69
N VAL A 8 -8.92 -8.43 1.55
CA VAL A 8 -7.83 -7.48 1.36
C VAL A 8 -8.42 -6.19 0.83
N VAL A 9 -8.24 -5.09 1.53
CA VAL A 9 -8.77 -3.78 1.14
C VAL A 9 -7.62 -2.84 0.84
N ASP A 10 -7.52 -2.42 -0.41
CA ASP A 10 -6.73 -1.29 -0.85
C ASP A 10 -7.66 -0.08 -0.98
N PRO A 11 -7.58 0.91 -0.07
CA PRO A 11 -8.58 1.97 0.02
C PRO A 11 -8.30 3.10 -0.97
N VAL A 12 -8.21 2.79 -2.26
CA VAL A 12 -7.82 3.69 -3.36
C VAL A 12 -8.76 4.89 -3.44
N MET A 13 -8.51 5.96 -2.67
CA MET A 13 -9.35 7.16 -2.64
C MET A 13 -8.56 8.47 -2.66
N ALA A 14 -7.27 8.44 -2.36
CA ALA A 14 -6.47 9.65 -2.22
C ALA A 14 -4.98 9.33 -2.35
N ASP A 15 -4.19 10.33 -2.68
CA ASP A 15 -2.72 10.24 -2.67
C ASP A 15 -2.10 11.64 -2.56
N HIS A 16 -0.88 11.74 -2.03
CA HIS A 16 -0.12 13.00 -1.89
C HIS A 16 -0.94 14.15 -1.28
N GLY A 17 -1.68 13.87 -0.20
CA GLY A 17 -2.49 14.85 0.50
C GLY A 17 -3.75 15.29 -0.25
N LYS A 18 -4.17 14.60 -1.31
CA LYS A 18 -5.32 14.98 -2.14
C LYS A 18 -6.25 13.80 -2.37
N VAL A 19 -7.54 14.04 -2.14
CA VAL A 19 -8.62 13.10 -2.53
C VAL A 19 -8.76 13.11 -4.05
N TYR A 20 -8.95 11.93 -4.65
CA TYR A 20 -9.17 11.82 -6.09
C TYR A 20 -10.48 12.50 -6.51
N PRO A 21 -10.53 13.16 -7.68
CA PRO A 21 -11.70 13.92 -8.13
C PRO A 21 -12.99 13.10 -8.25
N THR A 22 -12.87 11.79 -8.33
CA THR A 22 -14.01 10.86 -8.43
C THR A 22 -14.62 10.52 -7.06
N TYR A 23 -13.97 10.90 -5.95
CA TYR A 23 -14.43 10.62 -4.60
C TYR A 23 -15.16 11.81 -3.99
N THR A 24 -16.32 11.56 -3.40
CA THR A 24 -17.05 12.50 -2.55
C THR A 24 -16.75 12.21 -1.08
N PRO A 25 -17.04 13.15 -0.15
CA PRO A 25 -16.90 12.90 1.29
C PRO A 25 -17.67 11.66 1.76
N GLU A 26 -18.87 11.41 1.22
CA GLU A 26 -19.69 10.24 1.55
C GLU A 26 -19.02 8.94 1.07
N LEU A 27 -18.39 8.96 -0.11
CA LEU A 27 -17.69 7.80 -0.64
C LEU A 27 -16.41 7.52 0.15
N CYS A 28 -15.68 8.56 0.58
CA CYS A 28 -14.54 8.41 1.50
C CYS A 28 -14.98 7.79 2.84
N SER A 29 -16.11 8.24 3.40
CA SER A 29 -16.66 7.68 4.63
C SER A 29 -17.03 6.20 4.48
N ALA A 30 -17.69 5.84 3.38
CA ALA A 30 -18.04 4.44 3.10
C ALA A 30 -16.79 3.55 2.91
N MET A 31 -15.73 4.07 2.26
CA MET A 31 -14.46 3.38 2.12
C MET A 31 -13.77 3.20 3.48
N ALA A 32 -13.81 4.20 4.35
CA ALA A 32 -13.27 4.09 5.71
C ALA A 32 -14.00 3.02 6.54
N GLU A 33 -15.33 2.91 6.42
CA GLU A 33 -16.12 1.83 7.05
C GLU A 33 -15.70 0.45 6.50
N LEU A 34 -15.53 0.34 5.18
CA LEU A 34 -15.07 -0.90 4.55
C LEU A 34 -13.69 -1.30 5.04
N ALA A 35 -12.77 -0.34 5.15
CA ALA A 35 -11.40 -0.53 5.62
C ALA A 35 -11.35 -1.10 7.06
N CYS A 36 -12.24 -0.65 7.94
CA CYS A 36 -12.35 -1.17 9.31
C CYS A 36 -12.71 -2.66 9.39
N GLY A 37 -13.26 -3.24 8.33
CA GLY A 37 -13.59 -4.66 8.25
C GLY A 37 -12.56 -5.52 7.55
N ALA A 38 -11.43 -4.96 7.12
CA ALA A 38 -10.42 -5.68 6.35
C ALA A 38 -9.70 -6.75 7.17
N ASP A 39 -9.41 -7.88 6.54
CA ASP A 39 -8.49 -8.89 7.06
C ASP A 39 -7.03 -8.51 6.78
N ILE A 40 -6.78 -7.72 5.71
CA ILE A 40 -5.52 -7.00 5.43
C ILE A 40 -5.90 -5.65 4.84
N LEU A 41 -5.35 -4.56 5.36
CA LEU A 41 -5.56 -3.20 4.90
C LEU A 41 -4.24 -2.61 4.38
N THR A 42 -4.22 -2.05 3.14
CA THR A 42 -3.00 -1.54 2.49
C THR A 42 -3.09 -0.04 2.16
N PRO A 43 -3.23 0.87 3.13
CA PRO A 43 -3.39 2.29 2.87
C PRO A 43 -2.04 2.95 2.55
N ASN A 44 -2.04 4.01 1.73
CA ASN A 44 -1.00 5.02 1.78
C ASN A 44 -1.24 5.98 2.96
N LEU A 45 -0.33 6.91 3.23
CA LEU A 45 -0.46 7.82 4.38
C LEU A 45 -1.69 8.74 4.28
N THR A 46 -2.02 9.22 3.08
CA THR A 46 -3.19 10.08 2.85
C THR A 46 -4.49 9.32 3.14
N GLU A 47 -4.56 8.09 2.68
CA GLU A 47 -5.70 7.19 2.91
C GLU A 47 -5.84 6.84 4.39
N ALA A 48 -4.72 6.58 5.06
CA ALA A 48 -4.69 6.32 6.50
C ALA A 48 -5.26 7.51 7.30
N ALA A 49 -4.86 8.73 6.96
CA ALA A 49 -5.40 9.95 7.60
C ALA A 49 -6.92 10.06 7.40
N ILE A 50 -7.41 9.82 6.19
CA ILE A 50 -8.86 9.84 5.91
C ILE A 50 -9.60 8.80 6.74
N ILE A 51 -9.11 7.57 6.82
CA ILE A 51 -9.72 6.48 7.62
C ILE A 51 -9.74 6.85 9.11
N LEU A 52 -8.69 7.52 9.60
CA LEU A 52 -8.62 7.97 10.99
C LEU A 52 -9.48 9.20 11.27
N GLY A 53 -9.89 9.93 10.24
CA GLY A 53 -10.62 11.21 10.37
C GLY A 53 -9.70 12.37 10.71
N GLU A 54 -8.43 12.26 10.35
CA GLU A 54 -7.42 13.30 10.54
C GLU A 54 -7.41 14.29 9.36
N PRO A 55 -7.04 15.56 9.58
CA PRO A 55 -6.94 16.52 8.48
C PRO A 55 -5.83 16.11 7.51
N ILE A 56 -6.12 16.18 6.22
CA ILE A 56 -5.15 15.94 5.15
C ILE A 56 -4.44 17.29 4.89
N GLY A 57 -3.15 17.36 5.16
CA GLY A 57 -2.33 18.53 4.81
C GLY A 57 -1.77 18.44 3.40
N GLU A 58 -1.46 19.59 2.78
CA GLU A 58 -0.77 19.62 1.49
C GLU A 58 0.61 18.95 1.55
N ASP A 59 1.22 18.93 2.73
CA ASP A 59 2.53 18.32 3.01
C ASP A 59 2.47 16.81 3.25
N TRP A 60 1.28 16.20 3.26
CA TRP A 60 1.12 14.74 3.36
C TRP A 60 1.49 14.02 2.05
N GLY A 61 2.49 14.55 1.38
CA GLY A 61 3.17 13.89 0.26
C GLY A 61 3.90 12.60 0.64
N GLY A 62 3.62 12.09 1.82
CA GLY A 62 4.07 10.80 2.28
C GLY A 62 5.52 10.74 2.76
N THR A 63 6.17 11.89 2.91
CA THR A 63 7.62 11.91 3.01
C THR A 63 8.19 11.99 4.43
N ASP A 64 7.41 12.32 5.44
CA ASP A 64 7.95 12.56 6.78
C ASP A 64 7.15 11.90 7.91
N ILE A 65 6.97 10.60 7.82
CA ILE A 65 6.57 9.83 9.01
C ILE A 65 7.81 9.30 9.73
N SER A 66 7.97 9.67 10.99
CA SER A 66 9.09 9.21 11.81
C SER A 66 8.96 7.72 12.19
N ASP A 67 10.06 7.14 12.69
CA ASP A 67 10.06 5.75 13.21
C ASP A 67 9.07 5.55 14.35
N GLU A 68 8.74 6.61 15.09
CA GLU A 68 7.77 6.56 16.18
C GLU A 68 6.33 6.73 15.71
N GLU A 69 6.11 7.45 14.61
CA GLU A 69 4.78 7.72 14.07
C GLU A 69 4.22 6.53 13.29
N ALA A 70 5.05 5.80 12.55
CA ALA A 70 4.60 4.65 11.77
C ALA A 70 3.91 3.56 12.63
N PRO A 71 4.47 3.11 13.75
CA PRO A 71 3.77 2.20 14.66
C PRO A 71 2.47 2.78 15.23
N ARG A 72 2.45 4.07 15.60
CA ARG A 72 1.23 4.73 16.11
C ARG A 72 0.12 4.77 15.07
N LEU A 73 0.47 5.03 13.82
CA LEU A 73 -0.49 5.00 12.70
C LEU A 73 -1.11 3.60 12.55
N VAL A 74 -0.27 2.57 12.59
CA VAL A 74 -0.72 1.17 12.53
C VAL A 74 -1.65 0.86 13.71
N ASP A 75 -1.26 1.19 14.93
CA ASP A 75 -2.05 0.95 16.14
C ASP A 75 -3.42 1.66 16.07
N ALA A 76 -3.45 2.89 15.56
CA ALA A 76 -4.69 3.65 15.41
C ALA A 76 -5.62 3.00 14.38
N LEU A 77 -5.11 2.50 13.26
CA LEU A 77 -5.89 1.80 12.24
C LEU A 77 -6.39 0.43 12.75
N VAL A 78 -5.57 -0.28 13.51
CA VAL A 78 -5.97 -1.53 14.19
C VAL A 78 -7.07 -1.27 15.22
N ALA A 79 -6.99 -0.18 15.98
CA ALA A 79 -8.03 0.22 16.92
C ALA A 79 -9.37 0.56 16.23
N LYS A 80 -9.35 0.97 14.96
CA LYS A 80 -10.55 1.14 14.11
C LYS A 80 -11.16 -0.18 13.62
N GLY A 81 -10.47 -1.31 13.78
CA GLY A 81 -10.98 -2.64 13.46
C GLY A 81 -10.28 -3.38 12.34
N ALA A 82 -9.33 -2.77 11.65
CA ALA A 82 -8.45 -3.47 10.72
C ALA A 82 -7.61 -4.51 11.50
N LYS A 83 -7.32 -5.65 10.88
CA LYS A 83 -6.50 -6.68 11.53
C LYS A 83 -5.01 -6.36 11.27
N PRO A 84 -4.23 -7.04 10.40
CA PRO A 84 -2.97 -6.46 9.98
C PRO A 84 -3.19 -5.27 9.04
N VAL A 85 -2.35 -4.27 9.23
CA VAL A 85 -2.28 -3.06 8.40
C VAL A 85 -0.91 -3.00 7.75
N VAL A 86 -0.88 -2.68 6.48
CA VAL A 86 0.32 -2.54 5.65
C VAL A 86 0.36 -1.13 5.07
N PRO A 87 0.75 -0.09 5.83
CA PRO A 87 0.99 1.23 5.27
C PRO A 87 2.11 1.15 4.22
N LYS A 88 1.78 1.59 3.00
CA LYS A 88 2.65 1.41 1.84
C LYS A 88 3.18 2.74 1.30
N GLY A 89 4.32 2.66 0.61
CA GLY A 89 4.83 3.78 -0.18
C GLY A 89 5.38 4.93 0.66
N ILE A 90 5.92 4.65 1.86
CA ILE A 90 6.43 5.67 2.75
C ILE A 90 7.87 6.00 2.37
N GLN A 91 8.09 7.25 1.98
CA GLN A 91 9.41 7.80 1.73
C GLN A 91 9.71 8.84 2.80
N ARG A 92 10.92 8.80 3.39
CA ARG A 92 11.39 9.82 4.32
C ARG A 92 12.32 10.80 3.62
N ALA A 93 12.25 12.06 4.05
CA ALA A 93 13.11 13.10 3.49
C ALA A 93 14.60 12.73 3.66
N GLY A 94 15.34 12.82 2.54
CA GLY A 94 16.77 12.50 2.51
C GLY A 94 17.13 11.02 2.45
N GLU A 95 16.18 10.12 2.43
CA GLU A 95 16.41 8.68 2.22
C GLU A 95 16.25 8.28 0.75
N SER A 96 17.04 7.30 0.35
CA SER A 96 17.02 6.70 -1.00
C SER A 96 16.19 5.41 -1.06
N CYS A 97 15.32 5.19 -0.09
CA CYS A 97 14.46 4.02 -0.05
C CYS A 97 13.00 4.40 0.17
N ILE A 98 12.13 3.51 -0.26
CA ILE A 98 10.70 3.51 0.03
C ILE A 98 10.40 2.37 0.99
N ARG A 99 9.49 2.58 1.93
CA ARG A 99 9.20 1.67 3.02
C ARG A 99 7.75 1.22 2.98
N ASN A 100 7.55 -0.05 3.35
CA ASN A 100 6.24 -0.63 3.57
C ASN A 100 6.26 -1.26 4.96
N PHE A 101 5.41 -0.79 5.85
CA PHE A 101 5.31 -1.30 7.22
C PHE A 101 4.25 -2.39 7.31
N VAL A 102 4.42 -3.27 8.29
CA VAL A 102 3.39 -4.24 8.68
C VAL A 102 3.24 -4.16 10.17
N GLY A 103 2.01 -4.17 10.64
CA GLY A 103 1.71 -4.31 12.05
C GLY A 103 0.25 -4.66 12.28
N GLY A 104 -0.05 -5.14 13.48
CA GLY A 104 -1.39 -5.57 13.87
C GLY A 104 -1.40 -6.32 15.19
N LYS A 105 -2.58 -6.60 15.71
CA LYS A 105 -2.77 -7.19 17.03
C LYS A 105 -2.06 -8.55 17.21
N ASP A 106 -2.06 -9.37 16.16
CA ASP A 106 -1.49 -10.72 16.18
C ASP A 106 -0.40 -10.86 15.10
N CYS A 107 0.24 -9.75 14.73
CA CYS A 107 1.24 -9.67 13.69
C CYS A 107 2.50 -8.98 14.23
N GLU A 108 3.64 -9.62 14.05
CA GLU A 108 4.93 -9.02 14.38
C GLU A 108 5.16 -7.79 13.48
N THR A 109 5.61 -6.69 14.06
CA THR A 109 5.97 -5.49 13.32
C THR A 109 7.15 -5.79 12.39
N PHE A 110 6.99 -5.44 11.14
CA PHE A 110 7.98 -5.67 10.10
C PHE A 110 8.06 -4.46 9.18
N GLU A 111 9.21 -4.22 8.59
CA GLU A 111 9.45 -3.16 7.62
C GLU A 111 10.22 -3.73 6.42
N ALA A 112 9.64 -3.57 5.23
CA ALA A 112 10.29 -3.89 3.97
C ALA A 112 10.75 -2.61 3.27
N HIS A 113 11.90 -2.68 2.61
CA HIS A 113 12.54 -1.55 1.94
C HIS A 113 12.82 -1.88 0.49
N ASN A 114 12.54 -0.91 -0.39
CA ASN A 114 12.96 -0.95 -1.79
C ASN A 114 13.68 0.35 -2.13
N GLU A 115 14.54 0.34 -3.14
CA GLU A 115 15.18 1.55 -3.64
C GLU A 115 14.11 2.55 -4.13
N TYR A 116 14.27 3.82 -3.76
CA TYR A 116 13.40 4.88 -4.25
C TYR A 116 13.74 5.24 -5.69
N LEU A 117 12.76 5.12 -6.57
CA LEU A 117 12.89 5.53 -7.96
C LEU A 117 12.26 6.94 -8.11
N PRO A 118 13.00 7.95 -8.64
CA PRO A 118 12.56 9.34 -8.62
C PRO A 118 11.54 9.67 -9.72
N TYR A 119 10.57 8.80 -9.91
CA TYR A 119 9.44 8.98 -10.80
C TYR A 119 8.22 8.22 -10.30
N MET A 120 7.05 8.72 -10.64
CA MET A 120 5.78 8.14 -10.25
C MET A 120 5.10 7.50 -11.47
N LEU A 121 4.49 6.33 -11.25
CA LEU A 121 3.67 5.66 -12.26
C LEU A 121 2.30 5.34 -11.67
N HIS A 122 1.27 5.52 -12.46
CA HIS A 122 -0.08 5.12 -12.08
C HIS A 122 -0.19 3.58 -12.01
N GLY A 123 -0.97 3.09 -11.05
CA GLY A 123 -1.25 1.67 -10.87
C GLY A 123 -0.25 0.90 -10.01
N THR A 124 0.78 1.55 -9.45
CA THR A 124 1.74 0.90 -8.54
C THR A 124 1.09 0.40 -7.25
N GLY A 125 0.15 1.16 -6.69
CA GLY A 125 -0.62 0.77 -5.51
C GLY A 125 -1.50 -0.46 -5.77
N ASP A 126 -2.26 -0.45 -6.87
CA ASP A 126 -3.11 -1.57 -7.29
C ASP A 126 -2.28 -2.84 -7.54
N LEU A 127 -1.11 -2.68 -8.18
CA LEU A 127 -0.18 -3.77 -8.44
C LEU A 127 0.37 -4.33 -7.13
N TYR A 128 0.75 -3.45 -6.19
CA TYR A 128 1.25 -3.86 -4.87
C TYR A 128 0.22 -4.71 -4.12
N ALA A 129 -1.02 -4.22 -3.99
CA ALA A 129 -2.08 -4.94 -3.30
C ALA A 129 -2.41 -6.28 -3.97
N SER A 130 -2.37 -6.34 -5.30
CA SER A 130 -2.60 -7.55 -6.08
C SER A 130 -1.48 -8.59 -5.86
N CYS A 131 -0.21 -8.18 -5.88
CA CYS A 131 0.93 -9.04 -5.63
C CYS A 131 0.96 -9.56 -4.19
N LEU A 132 0.67 -8.68 -3.21
CA LEU A 132 0.54 -9.05 -1.81
C LEU A 132 -0.54 -10.14 -1.63
N MET A 133 -1.72 -9.93 -2.21
CA MET A 133 -2.80 -10.91 -2.16
C MET A 133 -2.40 -12.23 -2.82
N ALA A 134 -1.73 -12.20 -3.97
CA ALA A 134 -1.27 -13.41 -4.64
C ALA A 134 -0.31 -14.23 -3.77
N ALA A 135 0.65 -13.57 -3.11
CA ALA A 135 1.60 -14.24 -2.22
C ALA A 135 0.91 -14.83 -0.98
N VAL A 136 -0.01 -14.09 -0.34
CA VAL A 136 -0.80 -14.60 0.79
C VAL A 136 -1.64 -15.82 0.37
N MET A 137 -2.27 -15.78 -0.80
CA MET A 137 -3.07 -16.90 -1.32
C MET A 137 -2.21 -18.12 -1.70
N ALA A 138 -0.94 -17.90 -2.02
CA ALA A 138 0.06 -18.97 -2.22
C ALA A 138 0.61 -19.53 -0.89
N GLY A 139 0.11 -19.05 0.26
CA GLY A 139 0.50 -19.55 1.58
C GLY A 139 1.77 -18.93 2.15
N ARG A 140 2.24 -17.82 1.57
CA ARG A 140 3.37 -17.06 2.13
C ARG A 140 2.97 -16.34 3.40
N SER A 141 3.90 -16.15 4.31
CA SER A 141 3.70 -15.26 5.46
C SER A 141 3.43 -13.82 4.99
N LEU A 142 2.80 -13.01 5.85
CA LEU A 142 2.52 -11.62 5.49
C LEU A 142 3.81 -10.83 5.24
N GLN A 143 4.89 -11.11 5.97
CA GLN A 143 6.20 -10.49 5.78
C GLN A 143 6.78 -10.82 4.40
N GLU A 144 6.76 -12.11 4.00
CA GLU A 144 7.19 -12.54 2.66
C GLU A 144 6.31 -11.94 1.57
N ALA A 145 5.00 -11.82 1.80
CA ALA A 145 4.07 -11.24 0.85
C ALA A 145 4.32 -9.74 0.64
N VAL A 146 4.62 -8.99 1.71
CA VAL A 146 4.96 -7.56 1.66
C VAL A 146 6.29 -7.34 0.94
N ALA A 147 7.31 -8.15 1.25
CA ALA A 147 8.59 -8.08 0.56
C ALA A 147 8.44 -8.38 -0.94
N PHE A 148 7.76 -9.48 -1.28
CA PHE A 148 7.47 -9.84 -2.67
C PHE A 148 6.73 -8.73 -3.42
N ALA A 149 5.69 -8.15 -2.82
CA ALA A 149 4.92 -7.09 -3.45
C ALA A 149 5.76 -5.83 -3.71
N GLY A 150 6.62 -5.44 -2.75
CA GLY A 150 7.54 -4.33 -2.91
C GLY A 150 8.55 -4.56 -4.03
N ASP A 151 9.21 -5.72 -4.04
CA ASP A 151 10.19 -6.10 -5.05
C ASP A 151 9.56 -6.18 -6.44
N PHE A 152 8.35 -6.75 -6.54
CA PHE A 152 7.65 -6.85 -7.81
C PHE A 152 7.29 -5.48 -8.39
N VAL A 153 6.80 -4.55 -7.55
CA VAL A 153 6.47 -3.18 -7.99
C VAL A 153 7.74 -2.43 -8.39
N HIS A 154 8.81 -2.55 -7.61
CA HIS A 154 10.10 -1.94 -7.94
C HIS A 154 10.61 -2.40 -9.32
N ASP A 155 10.64 -3.71 -9.56
CA ASP A 155 11.05 -4.27 -10.84
C ASP A 155 10.13 -3.86 -11.99
N ALA A 156 8.81 -3.79 -11.73
CA ALA A 156 7.85 -3.33 -12.73
C ALA A 156 8.07 -1.85 -13.10
N MET A 157 8.44 -1.02 -12.14
CA MET A 157 8.81 0.37 -12.39
C MET A 157 10.09 0.47 -13.24
N LEU A 158 11.12 -0.34 -12.97
CA LEU A 158 12.33 -0.38 -13.78
C LEU A 158 12.04 -0.81 -15.22
N VAL A 159 11.27 -1.88 -15.41
CA VAL A 159 10.85 -2.34 -16.75
C VAL A 159 10.01 -1.27 -17.47
N SER A 160 9.16 -0.56 -16.74
CA SER A 160 8.38 0.53 -17.33
C SER A 160 9.27 1.66 -17.84
N ALA A 161 10.31 2.03 -17.09
CA ALA A 161 11.20 3.14 -17.45
C ALA A 161 11.99 2.92 -18.76
N GLU A 162 12.12 1.67 -19.21
CA GLU A 162 12.74 1.33 -20.49
C GLU A 162 11.81 1.61 -21.69
N GLN A 163 10.52 1.88 -21.46
CA GLN A 163 9.54 2.09 -22.52
C GLN A 163 9.41 3.57 -22.88
N PRO A 164 9.23 3.90 -24.15
CA PRO A 164 8.95 5.27 -24.56
C PRO A 164 7.62 5.72 -23.90
N ASP A 165 7.56 6.98 -23.50
CA ASP A 165 6.37 7.60 -22.90
C ASP A 165 5.86 6.88 -21.62
N PHE A 166 6.77 6.24 -20.87
CA PHE A 166 6.42 5.40 -19.72
C PHE A 166 5.60 6.13 -18.66
N LYS A 167 5.82 7.45 -18.47
CA LYS A 167 5.09 8.26 -17.49
C LYS A 167 3.59 8.35 -17.76
N ASP A 168 3.21 8.28 -19.03
CA ASP A 168 1.81 8.40 -19.46
C ASP A 168 1.09 7.03 -19.55
N ARG A 169 1.86 5.94 -19.50
CA ARG A 169 1.34 4.57 -19.70
C ARG A 169 0.98 3.83 -18.41
N GLY A 170 1.42 4.34 -17.27
CA GLY A 170 1.33 3.61 -16.01
C GLY A 170 2.33 2.45 -15.91
N VAL A 171 2.22 1.68 -14.83
CA VAL A 171 3.17 0.60 -14.55
C VAL A 171 2.99 -0.60 -15.49
N SER A 172 4.09 -1.06 -16.08
CA SER A 172 4.14 -2.20 -17.00
C SER A 172 4.68 -3.44 -16.28
N PHE A 173 3.83 -4.40 -16.00
CA PHE A 173 4.18 -5.61 -15.22
C PHE A 173 4.12 -6.91 -16.03
N GLY A 174 3.58 -6.88 -17.24
CA GLY A 174 3.40 -8.08 -18.08
C GLY A 174 4.64 -8.98 -18.19
N PRO A 175 5.85 -8.43 -18.46
CA PRO A 175 7.08 -9.23 -18.54
C PRO A 175 7.46 -9.95 -17.24
N LEU A 176 6.94 -9.51 -16.10
CA LEU A 176 7.29 -10.04 -14.77
C LEU A 176 6.30 -11.06 -14.23
N LEU A 177 5.19 -11.35 -14.94
CA LEU A 177 4.16 -12.28 -14.46
C LEU A 177 4.71 -13.69 -14.13
N GLY A 178 5.83 -14.08 -14.75
CA GLY A 178 6.52 -15.33 -14.40
C GLY A 178 6.89 -15.42 -12.92
N LYS A 179 7.26 -14.30 -12.27
CA LYS A 179 7.57 -14.28 -10.84
C LYS A 179 6.37 -14.62 -9.95
N VAL A 180 5.15 -14.29 -10.38
CA VAL A 180 3.93 -14.67 -9.66
C VAL A 180 3.71 -16.18 -9.73
N CYS A 181 4.04 -16.82 -10.86
CA CYS A 181 3.96 -18.27 -11.00
C CYS A 181 4.97 -19.02 -10.09
N GLU A 182 6.09 -18.38 -9.74
CA GLU A 182 7.09 -18.94 -8.82
C GLU A 182 6.63 -18.98 -7.35
N LEU A 183 5.52 -18.30 -7.02
CA LEU A 183 4.92 -18.35 -5.69
C LEU A 183 4.24 -19.71 -5.41
N LEU A 184 3.78 -20.39 -6.44
CA LEU A 184 3.06 -21.67 -6.37
C LEU A 184 4.03 -22.85 -6.21
#